data_a07a843e6e0c3fd426eabcfc98fdf5e8
#
_entry.id   a07a843e6e0c3fd426eabcfc98fdf5e8
#
_cell.length_a   1.000
_cell.length_b   1.000
_cell.length_c   1.000
_cell.angle_alpha   90.00
_cell.angle_beta   90.00
_cell.angle_gamma   90.00
#
_symmetry.space_group_name_H-M   'P 1'
#
loop_
_entity.id
_entity.type
_entity.pdbx_description
1 polymer ?
#
loop_
_entity_poly.entity_id
_entity_poly.type
_entity_poly.pdbx_seq_one_letter_code
_entity_poly.pdbx_strand_id
1 'polypeptide(L)'
;MIDLPGTIPLEKGELLQDLVGGLKRVPGVAAVVLGGSYACGTQCEGSDLDIAIYYEPKRPFTIGEIRRIAATLSASSEPVVTNFYGWGPWVNGGAWIQTSAGKLDLLYRNLQQVEQTIEEAQQGIVHHDYHQQPVYGFYSVIYLAETAVCIPLHDPLGTIAGLKRKVAKYPFCSQAAHCR
;
A
#
# COMPACT_ATOMS: atom_id res chain seq x y z
N MET A 1 -16.44 11.19 -6.03
CA MET A 1 -15.78 10.35 -7.07
C MET A 1 -14.30 10.45 -6.81
N ILE A 2 -13.57 9.34 -6.78
CA ILE A 2 -12.10 9.36 -6.67
C ILE A 2 -11.51 9.65 -8.05
N ASP A 3 -10.40 10.39 -8.08
CA ASP A 3 -9.66 10.66 -9.31
C ASP A 3 -8.77 9.45 -9.61
N LEU A 4 -9.05 8.77 -10.72
CA LEU A 4 -8.36 7.55 -11.12
C LEU A 4 -7.60 7.76 -12.43
N PRO A 5 -6.43 7.13 -12.60
CA PRO A 5 -5.74 7.12 -13.88
C PRO A 5 -6.64 6.59 -15.01
N GLY A 6 -6.64 7.27 -16.15
CA GLY A 6 -7.44 6.87 -17.31
C GLY A 6 -7.06 5.49 -17.92
N THR A 7 -5.98 4.90 -17.42
CA THR A 7 -5.52 3.56 -17.81
C THR A 7 -6.21 2.43 -17.04
N ILE A 8 -7.03 2.76 -16.03
CA ILE A 8 -7.76 1.76 -15.23
C ILE A 8 -9.03 1.35 -15.99
N PRO A 9 -9.25 0.06 -16.25
CA PRO A 9 -10.48 -0.43 -16.87
C PRO A 9 -11.73 -0.06 -16.04
N LEU A 10 -12.85 0.17 -16.71
CA LEU A 10 -14.10 0.64 -16.07
C LEU A 10 -14.51 -0.23 -14.87
N GLU A 11 -14.53 -1.55 -15.04
CA GLU A 11 -14.90 -2.51 -13.99
C GLU A 11 -13.99 -2.42 -12.75
N LYS A 12 -12.68 -2.24 -12.96
CA LYS A 12 -11.73 -2.02 -11.87
C LYS A 12 -11.92 -0.65 -11.22
N GLY A 13 -12.30 0.35 -12.01
CA GLY A 13 -12.61 1.69 -11.51
C GLY A 13 -13.83 1.70 -10.60
N GLU A 14 -14.90 1.00 -10.97
CA GLU A 14 -16.10 0.82 -10.15
C GLU A 14 -15.77 0.07 -8.85
N LEU A 15 -15.03 -1.04 -8.94
CA LEU A 15 -14.54 -1.79 -7.77
C LEU A 15 -13.76 -0.89 -6.80
N LEU A 16 -12.85 -0.05 -7.31
CA LEU A 16 -12.07 0.88 -6.49
C LEU A 16 -12.95 1.95 -5.82
N GLN A 17 -13.98 2.44 -6.50
CA GLN A 17 -14.92 3.39 -5.91
C GLN A 17 -15.69 2.78 -4.74
N ASP A 18 -16.18 1.55 -4.88
CA ASP A 18 -16.90 0.82 -3.85
C ASP A 18 -16.00 0.49 -2.66
N LEU A 19 -14.80 -0.02 -2.93
CA LEU A 19 -13.78 -0.33 -1.92
C LEU A 19 -13.42 0.92 -1.10
N VAL A 20 -13.01 2.00 -1.76
CA VAL A 20 -12.64 3.25 -1.07
C VAL A 20 -13.85 3.86 -0.36
N GLY A 21 -15.04 3.76 -0.97
CA GLY A 21 -16.31 4.13 -0.35
C GLY A 21 -16.59 3.39 0.95
N GLY A 22 -16.21 2.12 1.04
CA GLY A 22 -16.26 1.30 2.24
C GLY A 22 -15.18 1.70 3.25
N LEU A 23 -13.92 1.69 2.82
CA LEU A 23 -12.75 1.90 3.68
C LEU A 23 -12.74 3.26 4.37
N LYS A 24 -13.11 4.34 3.69
CA LYS A 24 -13.14 5.70 4.28
C LYS A 24 -14.13 5.86 5.44
N ARG A 25 -15.07 4.93 5.61
CA ARG A 25 -16.04 4.91 6.73
C ARG A 25 -15.54 4.07 7.90
N VAL A 26 -14.46 3.32 7.72
CA VAL A 26 -13.88 2.48 8.79
C VAL A 26 -13.05 3.33 9.73
N PRO A 27 -13.42 3.42 11.03
CA PRO A 27 -12.62 4.14 12.00
C PRO A 27 -11.20 3.57 12.08
N GLY A 28 -10.21 4.45 12.07
CA GLY A 28 -8.79 4.06 12.13
C GLY A 28 -8.11 3.92 10.76
N VAL A 29 -8.86 3.94 9.66
CA VAL A 29 -8.27 4.11 8.32
C VAL A 29 -7.87 5.58 8.17
N ALA A 30 -6.58 5.83 8.04
CA ALA A 30 -6.01 7.18 7.92
C ALA A 30 -5.90 7.63 6.45
N ALA A 31 -5.49 6.72 5.57
CA ALA A 31 -5.43 6.95 4.14
C ALA A 31 -5.55 5.64 3.36
N VAL A 32 -5.92 5.75 2.09
CA VAL A 32 -5.98 4.64 1.12
C VAL A 32 -5.26 5.08 -0.15
N VAL A 33 -4.38 4.23 -0.65
CA VAL A 33 -3.64 4.50 -1.88
C VAL A 33 -3.67 3.33 -2.85
N LEU A 34 -3.62 3.63 -4.14
CA LEU A 34 -3.32 2.68 -5.20
C LEU A 34 -1.81 2.56 -5.34
N GLY A 35 -1.31 1.34 -5.34
CA GLY A 35 0.08 0.97 -5.56
C GLY A 35 0.29 0.14 -6.81
N GLY A 36 1.40 -0.61 -6.80
CA GLY A 36 1.71 -1.61 -7.81
C GLY A 36 1.79 -1.09 -9.24
N SER A 37 1.53 -1.97 -10.18
CA SER A 37 1.67 -1.69 -11.62
C SER A 37 0.74 -0.60 -12.12
N TYR A 38 -0.48 -0.51 -11.57
CA TYR A 38 -1.43 0.54 -11.95
C TYR A 38 -1.00 1.93 -11.48
N ALA A 39 -0.31 2.04 -10.38
CA ALA A 39 0.24 3.32 -9.92
C ALA A 39 1.48 3.73 -10.74
N CYS A 40 2.27 2.76 -11.21
CA CYS A 40 3.46 2.98 -12.02
C CYS A 40 3.17 3.17 -13.52
N GLY A 41 1.96 2.88 -13.99
CA GLY A 41 1.63 2.87 -15.42
C GLY A 41 2.26 1.72 -16.20
N THR A 42 2.63 0.63 -15.52
CA THR A 42 3.28 -0.57 -16.09
C THR A 42 2.38 -1.80 -16.10
N GLN A 43 1.08 -1.60 -15.84
CA GLN A 43 0.09 -2.68 -15.82
C GLN A 43 -0.03 -3.35 -17.20
N CYS A 44 -0.32 -4.64 -17.15
CA CYS A 44 -0.65 -5.47 -18.32
C CYS A 44 -2.00 -6.16 -18.10
N GLU A 45 -2.44 -6.88 -19.13
CA GLU A 45 -3.64 -7.73 -19.02
C GLU A 45 -3.47 -8.72 -17.84
N GLY A 46 -4.46 -8.79 -16.97
CA GLY A 46 -4.42 -9.64 -15.78
C GLY A 46 -3.68 -9.06 -14.57
N SER A 47 -3.12 -7.85 -14.64
CA SER A 47 -2.51 -7.19 -13.47
C SER A 47 -3.50 -7.05 -12.32
N ASP A 48 -3.02 -7.36 -11.11
CA ASP A 48 -3.78 -7.24 -9.86
C ASP A 48 -3.92 -5.75 -9.45
N LEU A 49 -4.92 -5.45 -8.62
CA LEU A 49 -5.03 -4.16 -7.96
C LEU A 49 -4.36 -4.21 -6.59
N ASP A 50 -3.36 -3.38 -6.38
CA ASP A 50 -2.63 -3.26 -5.11
C ASP A 50 -3.11 -2.03 -4.35
N ILE A 51 -3.75 -2.21 -3.21
CA ILE A 51 -4.28 -1.13 -2.39
C ILE A 51 -3.65 -1.16 -1.01
N ALA A 52 -2.99 -0.08 -0.62
CA ALA A 52 -2.48 0.05 0.73
C ALA A 52 -3.44 0.87 1.61
N ILE A 53 -3.70 0.34 2.81
CA ILE A 53 -4.53 0.93 3.85
C ILE A 53 -3.60 1.41 4.97
N TYR A 54 -3.46 2.71 5.10
CA TYR A 54 -2.63 3.33 6.12
C TYR A 54 -3.41 3.53 7.42
N TYR A 55 -2.76 3.28 8.54
CA TYR A 55 -3.34 3.44 9.87
C TYR A 55 -2.34 3.97 10.91
N GLU A 56 -2.85 4.67 11.90
CA GLU A 56 -2.08 5.07 13.08
C GLU A 56 -2.02 3.91 14.08
N PRO A 57 -0.83 3.48 14.55
CA PRO A 57 -0.71 2.31 15.43
C PRO A 57 -1.41 2.47 16.78
N LYS A 58 -1.63 3.70 17.25
CA LYS A 58 -2.36 3.98 18.49
C LYS A 58 -3.88 3.90 18.33
N ARG A 59 -4.38 3.95 17.10
CA ARG A 59 -5.82 3.94 16.79
C ARG A 59 -6.06 3.17 15.48
N PRO A 60 -5.68 1.89 15.42
CA PRO A 60 -5.81 1.11 14.19
C PRO A 60 -7.29 0.82 13.90
N PHE A 61 -7.57 0.51 12.65
CA PHE A 61 -8.88 -0.05 12.27
C PHE A 61 -9.03 -1.48 12.82
N THR A 62 -10.27 -1.99 12.83
CA THR A 62 -10.52 -3.39 13.21
C THR A 62 -10.44 -4.31 12.01
N ILE A 63 -9.78 -5.45 12.18
CA ILE A 63 -9.68 -6.47 11.11
C ILE A 63 -11.05 -7.01 10.71
N GLY A 64 -12.01 -7.03 11.65
CA GLY A 64 -13.39 -7.42 11.37
C GLY A 64 -14.07 -6.56 10.30
N GLU A 65 -13.83 -5.25 10.29
CA GLU A 65 -14.34 -4.36 9.24
C GLU A 65 -13.72 -4.66 7.88
N ILE A 66 -12.41 -4.96 7.84
CA ILE A 66 -11.75 -5.35 6.60
C ILE A 66 -12.29 -6.69 6.08
N ARG A 67 -12.51 -7.68 6.98
CA ARG A 67 -13.15 -8.96 6.58
C ARG A 67 -14.52 -8.74 5.97
N ARG A 68 -15.33 -7.89 6.58
CA ARG A 68 -16.67 -7.58 6.08
C ARG A 68 -16.61 -6.95 4.68
N ILE A 69 -15.73 -5.98 4.47
CA ILE A 69 -15.54 -5.35 3.15
C ILE A 69 -15.01 -6.38 2.14
N ALA A 70 -13.99 -7.15 2.50
CA ALA A 70 -13.43 -8.19 1.64
C ALA A 70 -14.48 -9.21 1.21
N ALA A 71 -15.32 -9.66 2.15
CA ALA A 71 -16.40 -10.60 1.86
C ALA A 71 -17.46 -10.04 0.89
N THR A 72 -17.77 -8.73 0.96
CA THR A 72 -18.73 -8.12 0.01
C THR A 72 -18.17 -7.96 -1.40
N LEU A 73 -16.85 -7.91 -1.55
CA LEU A 73 -16.17 -7.75 -2.86
C LEU A 73 -15.75 -9.08 -3.48
N SER A 74 -15.75 -10.17 -2.69
CA SER A 74 -15.34 -11.49 -3.17
C SER A 74 -16.40 -12.12 -4.08
N ALA A 75 -15.95 -12.62 -5.23
CA ALA A 75 -16.84 -13.21 -6.25
C ALA A 75 -17.05 -14.73 -6.08
N SER A 76 -16.11 -15.47 -5.49
CA SER A 76 -16.13 -16.94 -5.60
C SER A 76 -15.53 -17.72 -4.44
N SER A 77 -14.79 -17.11 -3.53
CA SER A 77 -14.15 -17.81 -2.41
C SER A 77 -14.10 -16.92 -1.18
N GLU A 78 -13.97 -17.51 -0.01
CA GLU A 78 -13.72 -16.75 1.20
C GLU A 78 -12.36 -16.03 1.06
N PRO A 79 -12.32 -14.69 1.21
CA PRO A 79 -11.09 -13.94 1.07
C PRO A 79 -10.14 -14.26 2.24
N VAL A 80 -8.85 -14.35 1.93
CA VAL A 80 -7.82 -14.46 2.97
C VAL A 80 -7.61 -13.09 3.59
N VAL A 81 -7.88 -12.94 4.89
CA VAL A 81 -7.67 -11.67 5.63
C VAL A 81 -6.85 -11.97 6.88
N THR A 82 -5.66 -11.39 6.96
CA THR A 82 -4.74 -11.58 8.08
C THR A 82 -5.00 -10.57 9.20
N ASN A 83 -4.45 -10.87 10.37
CA ASN A 83 -4.29 -9.86 11.42
C ASN A 83 -3.11 -8.93 11.08
N PHE A 84 -2.99 -7.83 11.83
CA PHE A 84 -1.78 -7.01 11.77
C PHE A 84 -0.55 -7.88 12.03
N TYR A 85 0.49 -7.64 11.24
CA TYR A 85 1.76 -8.38 11.27
C TYR A 85 1.65 -9.88 10.97
N GLY A 86 0.50 -10.33 10.42
CA GLY A 86 0.32 -11.72 10.01
C GLY A 86 1.26 -12.16 8.88
N TRP A 87 1.79 -11.21 8.12
CA TRP A 87 2.81 -11.43 7.09
C TRP A 87 4.20 -10.94 7.52
N GLY A 88 4.41 -10.77 8.82
CA GLY A 88 5.68 -10.37 9.40
C GLY A 88 5.82 -8.87 9.66
N PRO A 89 6.96 -8.46 10.27
CA PRO A 89 7.12 -7.11 10.80
C PRO A 89 7.19 -6.00 9.74
N TRP A 90 7.59 -6.33 8.50
CA TRP A 90 7.73 -5.37 7.41
C TRP A 90 6.52 -5.35 6.48
N VAL A 91 6.11 -6.49 5.98
CA VAL A 91 4.93 -6.55 5.09
C VAL A 91 3.65 -6.24 5.84
N ASN A 92 3.63 -6.46 7.16
CA ASN A 92 2.51 -6.29 8.07
C ASN A 92 1.44 -7.37 7.84
N GLY A 93 0.46 -7.10 7.02
CA GLY A 93 -0.64 -7.99 6.69
C GLY A 93 -1.56 -7.36 5.67
N GLY A 94 -2.67 -8.02 5.41
CA GLY A 94 -3.60 -7.54 4.41
C GLY A 94 -4.71 -8.53 4.08
N ALA A 95 -5.21 -8.45 2.85
CA ALA A 95 -6.18 -9.39 2.34
C ALA A 95 -5.91 -9.71 0.86
N TRP A 96 -6.14 -10.96 0.48
CA TRP A 96 -6.19 -11.42 -0.91
C TRP A 96 -7.64 -11.73 -1.27
N ILE A 97 -8.15 -11.04 -2.28
CA ILE A 97 -9.57 -11.08 -2.65
C ILE A 97 -9.67 -11.39 -4.15
N GLN A 98 -10.40 -12.45 -4.49
CA GLN A 98 -10.77 -12.72 -5.87
C GLN A 98 -12.10 -12.01 -6.15
N THR A 99 -12.08 -10.96 -6.95
CA THR A 99 -13.26 -10.18 -7.32
C THR A 99 -13.75 -10.51 -8.73
N SER A 100 -14.91 -10.00 -9.11
CA SER A 100 -15.40 -10.09 -10.51
C SER A 100 -14.53 -9.33 -11.51
N ALA A 101 -13.81 -8.29 -11.05
CA ALA A 101 -12.90 -7.50 -11.87
C ALA A 101 -11.43 -7.98 -11.82
N GLY A 102 -11.17 -9.15 -11.23
CA GLY A 102 -9.85 -9.73 -11.06
C GLY A 102 -9.37 -9.73 -9.61
N LYS A 103 -8.08 -9.95 -9.41
CA LYS A 103 -7.49 -9.98 -8.08
C LYS A 103 -7.33 -8.58 -7.50
N LEU A 104 -7.53 -8.50 -6.19
CA LEU A 104 -7.36 -7.31 -5.38
C LEU A 104 -6.56 -7.67 -4.12
N ASP A 105 -5.43 -7.02 -3.96
CA ASP A 105 -4.55 -7.15 -2.81
C ASP A 105 -4.68 -5.92 -1.91
N LEU A 106 -5.09 -6.13 -0.65
CA LEU A 106 -5.06 -5.11 0.37
C LEU A 106 -3.80 -5.28 1.22
N LEU A 107 -3.08 -4.19 1.46
CA LEU A 107 -1.86 -4.18 2.27
C LEU A 107 -2.02 -3.21 3.43
N TYR A 108 -1.75 -3.65 4.66
CA TYR A 108 -1.77 -2.76 5.82
C TYR A 108 -0.44 -2.00 5.91
N ARG A 109 -0.51 -0.69 6.18
CA ARG A 109 0.67 0.15 6.34
C ARG A 109 0.57 0.95 7.63
N ASN A 110 1.46 0.63 8.57
CA ASN A 110 1.64 1.40 9.80
C ASN A 110 2.32 2.73 9.46
N LEU A 111 1.62 3.86 9.63
CA LEU A 111 2.12 5.19 9.31
C LEU A 111 3.42 5.51 10.03
N GLN A 112 3.51 5.22 11.32
CA GLN A 112 4.71 5.49 12.11
C GLN A 112 5.90 4.71 11.57
N GLN A 113 5.72 3.44 11.18
CA GLN A 113 6.78 2.61 10.60
C GLN A 113 7.24 3.16 9.24
N VAL A 114 6.30 3.53 8.37
CA VAL A 114 6.62 4.10 7.06
C VAL A 114 7.37 5.42 7.22
N GLU A 115 6.90 6.31 8.09
CA GLU A 115 7.52 7.61 8.35
C GLU A 115 8.93 7.46 8.91
N GLN A 116 9.11 6.61 9.93
CA GLN A 116 10.42 6.31 10.51
C GLN A 116 11.37 5.74 9.46
N THR A 117 10.92 4.80 8.62
CA THR A 117 11.74 4.22 7.56
C THR A 117 12.22 5.26 6.55
N ILE A 118 11.34 6.22 6.18
CA ILE A 118 11.73 7.32 5.29
C ILE A 118 12.79 8.22 5.96
N GLU A 119 12.62 8.53 7.24
CA GLU A 119 13.56 9.36 8.00
C GLU A 119 14.93 8.68 8.18
N GLU A 120 14.94 7.39 8.49
CA GLU A 120 16.16 6.58 8.60
C GLU A 120 16.89 6.48 7.25
N ALA A 121 16.16 6.25 6.17
CA ALA A 121 16.75 6.20 4.84
C ALA A 121 17.40 7.53 4.43
N GLN A 122 16.83 8.68 4.82
CA GLN A 122 17.45 10.00 4.61
C GLN A 122 18.79 10.14 5.33
N GLN A 123 19.01 9.38 6.39
CA GLN A 123 20.26 9.30 7.15
C GLN A 123 21.19 8.18 6.65
N GLY A 124 20.82 7.49 5.56
CA GLY A 124 21.58 6.37 5.01
C GLY A 124 21.39 5.05 5.76
N ILE A 125 20.40 4.98 6.65
CA ILE A 125 20.08 3.76 7.40
C ILE A 125 19.06 2.93 6.61
N VAL A 126 19.46 1.69 6.27
CA VAL A 126 18.63 0.73 5.54
C VAL A 126 18.58 -0.59 6.30
N HIS A 127 17.39 -1.12 6.51
CA HIS A 127 17.19 -2.42 7.13
C HIS A 127 16.95 -3.48 6.06
N HIS A 128 17.53 -4.66 6.28
CA HIS A 128 17.30 -5.83 5.46
C HIS A 128 16.90 -7.02 6.35
N ASP A 129 15.72 -7.56 6.13
CA ASP A 129 15.23 -8.74 6.83
C ASP A 129 15.18 -9.92 5.86
N TYR A 130 16.12 -10.86 6.05
CA TYR A 130 16.25 -12.06 5.19
C TYR A 130 15.12 -13.06 5.37
N HIS A 131 14.42 -13.03 6.51
CA HIS A 131 13.34 -13.97 6.81
C HIS A 131 11.99 -13.50 6.23
N GLN A 132 11.91 -12.25 5.87
CA GLN A 132 10.73 -11.66 5.24
C GLN A 132 10.86 -11.75 3.72
N GLN A 133 9.85 -12.35 3.06
CA GLN A 133 9.85 -12.55 1.60
C GLN A 133 11.12 -13.29 1.06
N PRO A 134 11.42 -14.52 1.57
CA PRO A 134 12.50 -15.27 0.97
C PRO A 134 12.20 -15.53 -0.51
N VAL A 135 13.17 -15.55 -1.40
CA VAL A 135 14.63 -15.81 -1.26
C VAL A 135 15.45 -14.52 -1.05
N TYR A 136 14.92 -13.34 -1.40
CA TYR A 136 15.73 -12.10 -1.49
C TYR A 136 15.70 -11.25 -0.23
N GLY A 137 14.79 -11.54 0.68
CA GLY A 137 14.55 -10.71 1.86
C GLY A 137 13.74 -9.44 1.55
N PHE A 138 13.45 -8.68 2.59
CA PHE A 138 12.76 -7.41 2.51
C PHE A 138 13.71 -6.26 2.83
N TYR A 139 13.80 -5.30 1.93
CA TYR A 139 14.56 -4.06 2.15
C TYR A 139 13.62 -2.92 2.54
N SER A 140 13.92 -2.24 3.63
CA SER A 140 13.08 -1.15 4.14
C SER A 140 12.86 -0.01 3.14
N VAL A 141 13.80 0.21 2.23
CA VAL A 141 13.68 1.21 1.15
C VAL A 141 12.52 0.95 0.17
N ILE A 142 11.93 -0.25 0.19
CA ILE A 142 10.71 -0.56 -0.57
C ILE A 142 9.59 0.42 -0.19
N TYR A 143 9.47 0.82 1.08
CA TYR A 143 8.49 1.81 1.51
C TYR A 143 8.68 3.19 0.86
N LEU A 144 9.92 3.57 0.56
CA LEU A 144 10.20 4.82 -0.17
C LEU A 144 9.69 4.70 -1.62
N ALA A 145 9.99 3.58 -2.27
CA ALA A 145 9.55 3.34 -3.64
C ALA A 145 8.02 3.29 -3.72
N GLU A 146 7.36 2.53 -2.86
CA GLU A 146 5.90 2.49 -2.76
C GLU A 146 5.30 3.88 -2.55
N THR A 147 5.85 4.65 -1.59
CA THR A 147 5.38 6.01 -1.30
C THR A 147 5.59 6.96 -2.48
N ALA A 148 6.71 6.87 -3.18
CA ALA A 148 7.00 7.74 -4.32
C ALA A 148 5.97 7.59 -5.44
N VAL A 149 5.63 6.34 -5.78
CA VAL A 149 4.78 6.04 -6.95
C VAL A 149 3.29 5.98 -6.62
N CYS A 150 2.90 5.72 -5.37
CA CYS A 150 1.50 5.51 -5.02
C CYS A 150 0.59 6.68 -5.42
N ILE A 151 -0.67 6.37 -5.71
CA ILE A 151 -1.70 7.36 -6.04
C ILE A 151 -2.70 7.41 -4.87
N PRO A 152 -2.82 8.56 -4.17
CA PRO A 152 -3.79 8.70 -3.09
C PRO A 152 -5.23 8.59 -3.61
N LEU A 153 -6.01 7.65 -3.07
CA LEU A 153 -7.43 7.49 -3.33
C LEU A 153 -8.29 8.13 -2.22
N HIS A 154 -7.75 8.17 -1.00
CA HIS A 154 -8.33 8.84 0.16
C HIS A 154 -7.19 9.30 1.07
N ASP A 155 -7.01 10.60 1.22
CA ASP A 155 -5.96 11.21 2.06
C ASP A 155 -6.50 12.52 2.69
N PRO A 156 -7.47 12.42 3.60
CA PRO A 156 -8.21 13.59 4.10
C PRO A 156 -7.35 14.60 4.87
N LEU A 157 -6.23 14.15 5.43
CA LEU A 157 -5.31 14.99 6.21
C LEU A 157 -4.04 15.34 5.44
N GLY A 158 -3.90 14.91 4.19
CA GLY A 158 -2.69 15.15 3.39
C GLY A 158 -1.45 14.40 3.89
N THR A 159 -1.65 13.31 4.63
CA THR A 159 -0.57 12.50 5.22
C THR A 159 0.30 11.89 4.12
N ILE A 160 -0.31 11.26 3.14
CA ILE A 160 0.42 10.65 2.00
C ILE A 160 1.14 11.73 1.19
N ALA A 161 0.47 12.85 0.94
CA ALA A 161 1.11 13.99 0.27
C ALA A 161 2.34 14.50 1.06
N GLY A 162 2.26 14.47 2.41
CA GLY A 162 3.39 14.78 3.30
C GLY A 162 4.56 13.80 3.13
N LEU A 163 4.26 12.50 3.17
CA LEU A 163 5.26 11.44 2.98
C LEU A 163 5.93 11.53 1.60
N LYS A 164 5.15 11.74 0.53
CA LYS A 164 5.69 11.93 -0.82
C LYS A 164 6.68 13.10 -0.90
N ARG A 165 6.38 14.22 -0.22
CA ARG A 165 7.34 15.35 -0.14
C ARG A 165 8.62 15.02 0.62
N LYS A 166 8.54 14.16 1.67
CA LYS A 166 9.73 13.67 2.39
C LYS A 166 10.56 12.76 1.47
N VAL A 167 9.93 11.82 0.78
CA VAL A 167 10.60 10.90 -0.15
C VAL A 167 11.26 11.66 -1.30
N ALA A 168 10.62 12.70 -1.85
CA ALA A 168 11.19 13.51 -2.93
C ALA A 168 12.51 14.23 -2.54
N LYS A 169 12.76 14.39 -1.24
CA LYS A 169 14.01 14.95 -0.71
C LYS A 169 15.07 13.87 -0.46
N TYR A 170 14.75 12.61 -0.62
CA TYR A 170 15.72 11.53 -0.48
C TYR A 170 16.85 11.75 -1.49
N PRO A 171 18.10 11.78 -1.03
CA PRO A 171 19.22 11.93 -1.94
C PRO A 171 19.26 10.69 -2.82
N PHE A 172 18.67 10.76 -4.00
CA PHE A 172 19.08 9.88 -5.09
C PHE A 172 20.55 10.20 -5.30
N CYS A 173 21.40 9.43 -4.66
CA CYS A 173 22.82 9.60 -4.77
C CYS A 173 23.17 9.49 -6.25
N SER A 174 23.49 10.62 -6.86
CA SER A 174 24.23 10.67 -8.12
C SER A 174 25.67 10.19 -7.84
N GLN A 175 25.80 9.05 -7.16
CA GLN A 175 27.06 8.38 -6.91
C GLN A 175 27.49 7.52 -8.11
N ALA A 176 27.55 8.15 -9.26
CA ALA A 176 28.52 7.75 -10.26
C ALA A 176 29.96 8.21 -9.88
N ALA A 177 30.22 8.66 -8.65
CA ALA A 177 31.45 9.40 -8.33
C ALA A 177 32.33 8.83 -7.23
N HIS A 178 32.15 7.63 -6.69
CA HIS A 178 33.08 7.06 -5.71
C HIS A 178 33.27 5.54 -5.79
N CYS A 179 33.43 5.01 -7.00
CA CYS A 179 34.19 3.77 -7.21
C CYS A 179 35.54 4.18 -7.82
N ARG A 180 36.49 4.53 -6.98
CA ARG A 180 37.92 4.51 -7.29
C ARG A 180 38.59 3.50 -6.37
#